data_9f595c3a519b71cb17c09b535a0ae79f
#
_entry.id   9f595c3a519b71cb17c09b535a0ae79f
#
_cell.length_a   1.000
_cell.length_b   1.000
_cell.length_c   1.000
_cell.angle_alpha   90.00
_cell.angle_beta   90.00
_cell.angle_gamma   90.00
#
_symmetry.space_group_name_H-M   'P 1'
#
loop_
_entity.id
_entity.type
_entity.pdbx_description
1 polymer ?
#
loop_
_entity_poly.entity_id
_entity_poly.type
_entity_poly.pdbx_seq_one_letter_code
_entity_poly.pdbx_strand_id
1 'polypeptide(L)'
;KIDRGKLLKQEEITEEDIIYFKRYGLDSLVSERTIPGQKGGIHNANSYEHSVVGLPSEVKKNTIKQKDKRSEKIETAFIENPFILNEYNEEKDILLVGINSTYGVLNKAAKELKEKGMNIDTMHLRQIYPIAQKVKDTFDKYRKVYIVEHNSNKQLRTVISSKYHNSDKISSLLKYNGDIYYTHELIEQLLEEER
;
A
#
# COMPACT_ATOMS: atom_id res chain seq x y z
N LYS A 1 -17.46 1.10 10.21
CA LYS A 1 -17.98 2.33 9.56
C LYS A 1 -17.05 2.68 8.41
N ILE A 2 -17.57 2.92 7.23
CA ILE A 2 -16.76 3.32 6.07
C ILE A 2 -16.50 4.82 6.16
N ASP A 3 -15.24 5.23 6.16
CA ASP A 3 -14.86 6.62 5.96
C ASP A 3 -15.11 6.99 4.49
N ARG A 4 -15.91 8.04 4.27
CA ARG A 4 -16.24 8.53 2.93
C ARG A 4 -15.44 9.78 2.54
N GLY A 5 -14.43 10.14 3.32
CA GLY A 5 -13.65 11.35 3.16
C GLY A 5 -14.46 12.61 3.47
N LYS A 6 -14.07 13.73 2.87
CA LYS A 6 -14.72 15.04 3.10
C LYS A 6 -16.04 15.16 2.33
N LEU A 7 -17.07 14.46 2.78
CA LEU A 7 -18.41 14.56 2.23
C LEU A 7 -19.15 15.76 2.87
N LEU A 8 -19.48 16.76 2.05
CA LEU A 8 -20.23 17.93 2.52
C LEU A 8 -21.69 17.60 2.77
N LYS A 9 -22.24 18.18 3.83
CA LYS A 9 -23.68 18.25 4.06
C LYS A 9 -24.29 19.43 3.29
N GLN A 10 -25.61 19.45 3.10
CA GLN A 10 -26.28 20.49 2.32
C GLN A 10 -26.04 21.89 2.91
N GLU A 11 -26.05 22.02 4.23
CA GLU A 11 -25.83 23.28 4.96
C GLU A 11 -24.39 23.82 4.89
N GLU A 12 -23.43 22.98 4.47
CA GLU A 12 -22.02 23.35 4.30
C GLU A 12 -21.71 23.87 2.89
N ILE A 13 -22.68 23.74 1.96
CA ILE A 13 -22.53 24.22 0.59
C ILE A 13 -22.86 25.71 0.54
N THR A 14 -21.89 26.52 0.13
CA THR A 14 -22.01 27.98 0.10
C THR A 14 -22.70 28.49 -1.16
N GLU A 15 -23.08 29.78 -1.18
CA GLU A 15 -23.62 30.42 -2.39
C GLU A 15 -22.61 30.44 -3.55
N GLU A 16 -21.32 30.54 -3.26
CA GLU A 16 -20.25 30.45 -4.28
C GLU A 16 -20.21 29.06 -4.89
N ASP A 17 -20.40 28.00 -4.11
CA ASP A 17 -20.42 26.62 -4.61
C ASP A 17 -21.59 26.35 -5.55
N ILE A 18 -22.72 27.06 -5.38
CA ILE A 18 -23.87 26.93 -6.30
C ILE A 18 -23.50 27.34 -7.71
N ILE A 19 -22.54 28.24 -7.86
CA ILE A 19 -22.06 28.72 -9.16
C ILE A 19 -20.87 27.88 -9.64
N TYR A 20 -19.91 27.60 -8.75
CA TYR A 20 -18.64 26.92 -9.08
C TYR A 20 -18.18 26.00 -7.98
N PHE A 21 -18.74 24.80 -7.87
CA PHE A 21 -18.26 23.81 -6.91
C PHE A 21 -16.83 23.34 -7.27
N LYS A 22 -15.89 23.62 -6.37
CA LYS A 22 -14.46 23.36 -6.58
C LYS A 22 -14.11 21.89 -6.27
N ARG A 23 -14.70 20.93 -7.00
CA ARG A 23 -14.48 19.48 -6.79
C ARG A 23 -13.01 19.09 -6.80
N TYR A 24 -12.20 19.78 -7.57
CA TYR A 24 -10.76 19.55 -7.73
C TYR A 24 -9.92 20.72 -7.17
N GLY A 25 -10.43 21.36 -6.12
CA GLY A 25 -9.74 22.46 -5.42
C GLY A 25 -8.31 22.10 -5.01
N LEU A 26 -7.45 23.09 -4.93
CA LEU A 26 -6.00 22.93 -4.65
C LEU A 26 -5.63 23.30 -3.20
N ASP A 27 -6.61 23.71 -2.39
CA ASP A 27 -6.40 24.22 -1.05
C ASP A 27 -6.14 23.10 -0.02
N SER A 28 -6.43 21.86 -0.39
CA SER A 28 -6.16 20.69 0.45
C SER A 28 -5.87 19.45 -0.40
N LEU A 29 -5.15 18.48 0.16
CA LEU A 29 -4.83 17.22 -0.52
C LEU A 29 -6.07 16.37 -0.80
N VAL A 30 -7.02 16.36 0.14
CA VAL A 30 -8.30 15.65 -0.01
C VAL A 30 -9.39 16.67 -0.27
N SER A 31 -9.81 16.79 -1.51
CA SER A 31 -10.89 17.71 -1.91
C SER A 31 -12.23 17.28 -1.32
N GLU A 32 -13.04 18.26 -1.01
CA GLU A 32 -14.44 18.09 -0.63
C GLU A 32 -15.24 17.51 -1.78
N ARG A 33 -16.31 16.80 -1.45
CA ARG A 33 -17.19 16.20 -2.44
C ARG A 33 -18.65 16.26 -2.00
N THR A 34 -19.51 16.21 -2.96
CA THR A 34 -20.94 16.17 -2.80
C THR A 34 -21.51 14.85 -3.29
N ILE A 35 -22.74 14.53 -2.93
CA ILE A 35 -23.49 13.41 -3.51
C ILE A 35 -24.44 13.92 -4.60
N PRO A 36 -24.81 13.10 -5.59
CA PRO A 36 -25.79 13.47 -6.59
C PRO A 36 -27.12 13.95 -5.95
N GLY A 37 -27.63 15.07 -6.46
CA GLY A 37 -28.86 15.67 -5.96
C GLY A 37 -28.69 16.80 -4.93
N GLN A 38 -27.50 17.01 -4.36
CA GLN A 38 -27.24 18.16 -3.50
C GLN A 38 -27.23 19.46 -4.33
N LYS A 39 -28.02 20.46 -3.87
CA LYS A 39 -28.05 21.77 -4.50
C LYS A 39 -26.70 22.46 -4.35
N GLY A 40 -26.15 22.99 -5.42
CA GLY A 40 -24.83 23.63 -5.44
C GLY A 40 -23.64 22.64 -5.50
N GLY A 41 -23.89 21.34 -5.49
CA GLY A 41 -22.84 20.32 -5.56
C GLY A 41 -22.58 19.74 -6.95
N ILE A 42 -23.15 20.32 -7.98
CA ILE A 42 -22.98 19.85 -9.36
C ILE A 42 -21.57 20.20 -9.85
N HIS A 43 -20.89 19.23 -10.45
CA HIS A 43 -19.56 19.42 -11.02
C HIS A 43 -19.34 18.49 -12.22
N ASN A 44 -18.36 18.84 -13.06
CA ASN A 44 -17.93 17.98 -14.15
C ASN A 44 -16.86 16.99 -13.68
N ALA A 45 -16.88 15.81 -14.27
CA ALA A 45 -15.81 14.81 -14.19
C ALA A 45 -15.53 14.31 -15.60
N ASN A 46 -14.35 14.57 -16.11
CA ASN A 46 -13.94 14.24 -17.47
C ASN A 46 -12.65 13.41 -17.46
N SER A 47 -12.20 12.96 -18.62
CA SER A 47 -11.01 12.13 -18.78
C SER A 47 -9.70 12.93 -18.99
N TYR A 48 -9.79 14.24 -19.15
CA TYR A 48 -8.62 15.13 -19.23
C TYR A 48 -8.19 15.61 -17.85
N GLU A 49 -7.08 16.37 -17.81
CA GLU A 49 -6.72 17.07 -16.58
C GLU A 49 -7.83 18.07 -16.20
N HIS A 50 -8.15 18.12 -14.92
CA HIS A 50 -9.23 18.95 -14.41
C HIS A 50 -8.78 20.35 -14.04
N SER A 51 -9.55 21.35 -14.37
CA SER A 51 -9.55 22.63 -13.64
C SER A 51 -10.13 22.41 -12.24
N VAL A 52 -10.04 23.40 -11.37
CA VAL A 52 -10.56 23.29 -9.99
C VAL A 52 -12.06 22.96 -9.93
N VAL A 53 -12.82 23.31 -10.97
CA VAL A 53 -14.28 23.04 -11.10
C VAL A 53 -14.59 21.82 -11.96
N GLY A 54 -13.59 21.07 -12.40
CA GLY A 54 -13.78 19.83 -13.16
C GLY A 54 -13.89 19.96 -14.67
N LEU A 55 -13.77 21.17 -15.23
CA LEU A 55 -13.70 21.35 -16.68
C LEU A 55 -12.36 20.88 -17.23
N PRO A 56 -12.28 20.41 -18.49
CA PRO A 56 -11.03 20.05 -19.15
C PRO A 56 -10.03 21.21 -19.10
N SER A 57 -8.77 20.92 -18.83
CA SER A 57 -7.72 21.94 -18.74
C SER A 57 -6.41 21.46 -19.36
N GLU A 58 -5.92 22.20 -20.35
CA GLU A 58 -4.58 22.02 -20.94
C GLU A 58 -3.57 23.06 -20.43
N VAL A 59 -3.95 23.84 -19.42
CA VAL A 59 -3.08 24.87 -18.84
C VAL A 59 -1.95 24.20 -18.06
N LYS A 60 -0.72 24.32 -18.54
CA LYS A 60 0.50 23.68 -17.98
C LYS A 60 0.65 23.89 -16.46
N LYS A 61 0.44 25.11 -15.98
CA LYS A 61 0.53 25.45 -14.55
C LYS A 61 -0.53 24.71 -13.71
N ASN A 62 -1.74 24.54 -14.25
CA ASN A 62 -2.79 23.77 -13.58
C ASN A 62 -2.43 22.28 -13.55
N THR A 63 -1.96 21.74 -14.67
CA THR A 63 -1.52 20.33 -14.77
C THR A 63 -0.45 20.00 -13.74
N ILE A 64 0.55 20.85 -13.57
CA ILE A 64 1.62 20.69 -12.57
C ILE A 64 0.98 20.61 -11.16
N LYS A 65 0.20 21.61 -10.77
CA LYS A 65 -0.43 21.67 -9.45
C LYS A 65 -1.33 20.47 -9.15
N GLN A 66 -2.12 20.01 -10.12
CA GLN A 66 -2.99 18.87 -9.94
C GLN A 66 -2.19 17.56 -9.81
N LYS A 67 -1.10 17.41 -10.54
CA LYS A 67 -0.19 16.26 -10.41
C LYS A 67 0.52 16.26 -9.06
N ASP A 68 1.08 17.39 -8.65
CA ASP A 68 1.75 17.54 -7.36
C ASP A 68 0.80 17.18 -6.22
N LYS A 69 -0.42 17.72 -6.23
CA LYS A 69 -1.46 17.38 -5.26
C LYS A 69 -1.74 15.88 -5.20
N ARG A 70 -1.87 15.19 -6.35
CA ARG A 70 -2.12 13.74 -6.38
C ARG A 70 -0.93 12.95 -5.83
N SER A 71 0.29 13.34 -6.19
CA SER A 71 1.50 12.70 -5.70
C SER A 71 1.64 12.87 -4.19
N GLU A 72 1.52 14.09 -3.69
CA GLU A 72 1.61 14.38 -2.26
C GLU A 72 0.52 13.66 -1.46
N LYS A 73 -0.71 13.61 -1.98
CA LYS A 73 -1.81 12.87 -1.34
C LYS A 73 -1.49 11.37 -1.18
N ILE A 74 -0.83 10.77 -2.16
CA ILE A 74 -0.44 9.36 -2.08
C ILE A 74 0.73 9.19 -1.11
N GLU A 75 1.77 10.01 -1.22
CA GLU A 75 2.96 9.92 -0.36
C GLU A 75 2.64 10.15 1.13
N THR A 76 1.61 10.94 1.41
CA THR A 76 1.15 11.23 2.78
C THR A 76 0.00 10.32 3.24
N ALA A 77 -0.40 9.36 2.43
CA ALA A 77 -1.46 8.41 2.81
C ALA A 77 -1.04 7.59 4.03
N PHE A 78 -1.87 7.60 5.05
CA PHE A 78 -1.62 6.93 6.32
C PHE A 78 -2.64 5.83 6.57
N ILE A 79 -2.14 4.65 6.96
CA ILE A 79 -2.94 3.55 7.51
C ILE A 79 -2.36 3.22 8.89
N GLU A 80 -3.21 3.23 9.90
CA GLU A 80 -2.80 3.00 11.30
C GLU A 80 -2.06 1.66 11.49
N ASN A 81 -2.56 0.61 10.82
CA ASN A 81 -2.00 -0.74 10.88
C ASN A 81 -1.57 -1.19 9.48
N PRO A 82 -0.39 -0.76 8.98
CA PRO A 82 0.07 -1.04 7.61
C PRO A 82 0.46 -2.51 7.37
N PHE A 83 0.61 -3.29 8.43
CA PHE A 83 0.90 -4.73 8.37
C PHE A 83 0.39 -5.47 9.61
N ILE A 84 0.33 -6.80 9.51
CA ILE A 84 0.20 -7.72 10.65
C ILE A 84 1.57 -8.38 10.83
N LEU A 85 2.14 -8.30 12.02
CA LEU A 85 3.36 -9.00 12.40
C LEU A 85 2.99 -10.14 13.35
N ASN A 86 3.43 -11.35 13.03
CA ASN A 86 3.32 -12.49 13.92
C ASN A 86 4.74 -12.89 14.36
N GLU A 87 5.02 -12.64 15.61
CA GLU A 87 6.30 -12.93 16.24
C GLU A 87 6.20 -14.27 16.96
N TYR A 88 6.98 -15.24 16.50
CA TYR A 88 7.03 -16.58 17.07
C TYR A 88 8.29 -16.81 17.90
N ASN A 89 9.28 -15.93 17.74
CA ASN A 89 10.60 -16.07 18.34
C ASN A 89 11.06 -14.78 19.02
N GLU A 90 11.87 -14.90 20.07
CA GLU A 90 12.50 -13.74 20.73
C GLU A 90 13.64 -13.19 19.85
N GLU A 91 14.48 -14.07 19.33
CA GLU A 91 15.56 -13.73 18.42
C GLU A 91 15.02 -13.45 17.00
N LYS A 92 15.46 -12.33 16.40
CA LYS A 92 15.02 -11.84 15.11
C LYS A 92 16.00 -12.23 14.00
N ASP A 93 15.82 -13.41 13.41
CA ASP A 93 16.68 -13.91 12.35
C ASP A 93 16.05 -13.72 10.96
N ILE A 94 15.00 -14.46 10.64
CA ILE A 94 14.35 -14.44 9.34
C ILE A 94 12.93 -13.86 9.45
N LEU A 95 12.58 -12.98 8.50
CA LEU A 95 11.22 -12.47 8.32
C LEU A 95 10.66 -12.90 6.97
N LEU A 96 9.55 -13.66 6.96
CA LEU A 96 8.76 -13.94 5.77
C LEU A 96 7.71 -12.86 5.57
N VAL A 97 7.72 -12.20 4.42
CA VAL A 97 6.83 -11.08 4.10
C VAL A 97 5.94 -11.42 2.91
N GLY A 98 4.66 -11.15 3.01
CA GLY A 98 3.74 -11.38 1.92
C GLY A 98 2.50 -10.49 1.94
N ILE A 99 1.66 -10.68 0.95
CA ILE A 99 0.39 -9.97 0.74
C ILE A 99 -0.72 -10.94 0.34
N ASN A 100 -1.96 -10.50 0.44
CA ASN A 100 -3.15 -11.21 -0.05
C ASN A 100 -3.24 -12.67 0.45
N SER A 101 -3.24 -13.64 -0.47
CA SER A 101 -3.43 -15.07 -0.18
C SER A 101 -2.26 -15.75 0.53
N THR A 102 -1.10 -15.08 0.66
CA THR A 102 0.08 -15.69 1.30
C THR A 102 0.00 -15.77 2.83
N TYR A 103 -0.94 -15.06 3.48
CA TYR A 103 -1.02 -14.99 4.95
C TYR A 103 -1.02 -16.36 5.64
N GLY A 104 -1.89 -17.26 5.18
CA GLY A 104 -2.04 -18.59 5.80
C GLY A 104 -0.79 -19.46 5.67
N VAL A 105 -0.22 -19.52 4.47
CA VAL A 105 0.96 -20.34 4.19
C VAL A 105 2.21 -19.84 4.92
N LEU A 106 2.41 -18.50 5.00
CA LEU A 106 3.52 -17.92 5.76
C LEU A 106 3.47 -18.33 7.23
N ASN A 107 2.31 -18.18 7.86
CA ASN A 107 2.15 -18.49 9.28
C ASN A 107 2.30 -20.00 9.57
N LYS A 108 1.81 -20.85 8.68
CA LYS A 108 1.95 -22.29 8.82
C LYS A 108 3.42 -22.70 8.67
N ALA A 109 4.11 -22.19 7.64
CA ALA A 109 5.53 -22.48 7.39
C ALA A 109 6.41 -22.02 8.58
N ALA A 110 6.19 -20.78 9.08
CA ALA A 110 6.95 -20.28 10.22
C ALA A 110 6.80 -21.14 11.48
N LYS A 111 5.59 -21.63 11.77
CA LYS A 111 5.34 -22.52 12.90
C LYS A 111 6.06 -23.86 12.76
N GLU A 112 5.98 -24.50 11.58
CA GLU A 112 6.65 -25.79 11.33
C GLU A 112 8.19 -25.65 11.36
N LEU A 113 8.72 -24.53 10.89
CA LEU A 113 10.17 -24.26 10.93
C LEU A 113 10.66 -23.93 12.33
N LYS A 114 9.83 -23.26 13.15
CA LYS A 114 10.12 -23.07 14.57
C LYS A 114 10.27 -24.41 15.32
N GLU A 115 9.41 -25.38 15.03
CA GLU A 115 9.51 -26.73 15.61
C GLU A 115 10.83 -27.43 15.21
N LYS A 116 11.44 -27.00 14.11
CA LYS A 116 12.76 -27.46 13.64
C LYS A 116 13.92 -26.59 14.14
N GLY A 117 13.67 -25.64 15.03
CA GLY A 117 14.68 -24.80 15.67
C GLY A 117 15.07 -23.54 14.86
N MET A 118 14.31 -23.14 13.85
CA MET A 118 14.59 -21.91 13.08
C MET A 118 13.82 -20.72 13.66
N ASN A 119 14.48 -19.57 13.70
CA ASN A 119 13.89 -18.32 14.19
C ASN A 119 13.26 -17.53 13.02
N ILE A 120 11.98 -17.80 12.74
CA ILE A 120 11.24 -17.21 11.62
C ILE A 120 9.97 -16.55 12.12
N ASP A 121 9.83 -15.27 11.81
CA ASP A 121 8.60 -14.49 12.02
C ASP A 121 7.92 -14.18 10.69
N THR A 122 6.67 -13.69 10.72
CA THR A 122 5.93 -13.37 9.50
C THR A 122 5.34 -11.97 9.53
N MET A 123 5.40 -11.28 8.39
CA MET A 123 4.73 -10.01 8.19
C MET A 123 3.78 -10.08 7.00
N HIS A 124 2.53 -9.68 7.21
CA HIS A 124 1.55 -9.54 6.15
C HIS A 124 1.25 -8.07 5.91
N LEU A 125 1.67 -7.56 4.76
CA LEU A 125 1.47 -6.15 4.39
C LEU A 125 0.01 -5.88 4.03
N ARG A 126 -0.54 -4.81 4.59
CA ARG A 126 -1.87 -4.26 4.31
C ARG A 126 -1.78 -2.99 3.47
N GLN A 127 -0.66 -2.28 3.58
CA GLN A 127 -0.32 -1.13 2.75
C GLN A 127 0.99 -1.41 2.02
N ILE A 128 0.93 -1.37 0.69
CA ILE A 128 2.09 -1.62 -0.18
C ILE A 128 2.76 -0.30 -0.56
N TYR A 129 1.96 0.75 -0.77
CA TYR A 129 2.45 2.06 -1.15
C TYR A 129 1.58 3.19 -0.55
N PRO A 130 2.19 4.27 -0.01
CA PRO A 130 3.62 4.37 0.29
C PRO A 130 4.06 3.35 1.34
N ILE A 131 5.32 2.92 1.30
CA ILE A 131 5.86 2.00 2.30
C ILE A 131 5.95 2.73 3.64
N ALA A 132 5.18 2.28 4.62
CA ALA A 132 5.18 2.87 5.94
C ALA A 132 6.56 2.74 6.61
N GLN A 133 7.01 3.79 7.33
CA GLN A 133 8.30 3.76 8.02
C GLN A 133 8.42 2.57 8.98
N LYS A 134 7.33 2.23 9.69
CA LYS A 134 7.27 1.05 10.57
C LYS A 134 7.65 -0.28 9.89
N VAL A 135 7.37 -0.44 8.58
CA VAL A 135 7.78 -1.64 7.80
C VAL A 135 9.30 -1.69 7.71
N LYS A 136 9.93 -0.56 7.36
CA LYS A 136 11.38 -0.44 7.23
C LYS A 136 12.08 -0.68 8.57
N ASP A 137 11.59 -0.05 9.64
CA ASP A 137 12.12 -0.21 11.00
C ASP A 137 12.00 -1.66 11.51
N THR A 138 10.96 -2.37 11.05
CA THR A 138 10.81 -3.79 11.36
C THR A 138 11.82 -4.63 10.58
N PHE A 139 12.00 -4.37 9.30
CA PHE A 139 12.99 -5.09 8.48
C PHE A 139 14.41 -4.97 9.04
N ASP A 140 14.77 -3.81 9.59
CA ASP A 140 16.09 -3.57 10.15
C ASP A 140 16.43 -4.49 11.32
N LYS A 141 15.43 -5.00 12.03
CA LYS A 141 15.61 -5.93 13.15
C LYS A 141 16.02 -7.35 12.76
N TYR A 142 15.77 -7.75 11.51
CA TYR A 142 16.02 -9.10 11.03
C TYR A 142 17.31 -9.18 10.22
N ARG A 143 18.00 -10.33 10.31
CA ARG A 143 19.17 -10.63 9.49
C ARG A 143 18.79 -10.71 8.01
N LYS A 144 17.69 -11.42 7.71
CA LYS A 144 17.22 -11.69 6.34
C LYS A 144 15.71 -11.48 6.22
N VAL A 145 15.28 -10.95 5.09
CA VAL A 145 13.87 -10.74 4.77
C VAL A 145 13.55 -11.44 3.45
N TYR A 146 12.58 -12.33 3.44
CA TYR A 146 12.11 -13.01 2.24
C TYR A 146 10.73 -12.52 1.83
N ILE A 147 10.62 -11.94 0.64
CA ILE A 147 9.35 -11.54 0.05
C ILE A 147 8.76 -12.73 -0.71
N VAL A 148 7.60 -13.20 -0.29
CA VAL A 148 6.90 -14.34 -0.87
C VAL A 148 5.83 -13.84 -1.84
N GLU A 149 5.98 -14.17 -3.13
CA GLU A 149 5.18 -13.60 -4.21
C GLU A 149 4.70 -14.64 -5.22
N HIS A 150 3.49 -14.42 -5.75
CA HIS A 150 2.91 -15.19 -6.87
C HIS A 150 3.14 -14.49 -8.22
N ASN A 151 4.36 -14.10 -8.51
CA ASN A 151 4.76 -13.53 -9.81
C ASN A 151 6.25 -13.80 -10.09
N SER A 152 6.63 -13.77 -11.38
CA SER A 152 8.01 -14.02 -11.82
C SER A 152 8.90 -12.77 -11.73
N ASN A 153 8.32 -11.58 -11.61
CA ASN A 153 9.02 -10.32 -11.79
C ASN A 153 9.43 -9.63 -10.48
N LYS A 154 9.23 -10.29 -9.32
CA LYS A 154 9.60 -9.74 -8.00
C LYS A 154 8.96 -8.35 -7.76
N GLN A 155 7.67 -8.21 -8.10
CA GLN A 155 7.00 -6.91 -8.12
C GLN A 155 6.97 -6.25 -6.74
N LEU A 156 6.56 -6.97 -5.70
CA LEU A 156 6.54 -6.46 -4.33
C LEU A 156 7.94 -6.13 -3.83
N ARG A 157 8.90 -7.03 -4.05
CA ARG A 157 10.31 -6.76 -3.71
C ARG A 157 10.81 -5.49 -4.39
N THR A 158 10.51 -5.30 -5.68
CA THR A 158 10.93 -4.12 -6.45
C THR A 158 10.38 -2.83 -5.84
N VAL A 159 9.08 -2.81 -5.50
CA VAL A 159 8.45 -1.65 -4.84
C VAL A 159 9.10 -1.36 -3.49
N ILE A 160 9.32 -2.39 -2.67
CA ILE A 160 9.96 -2.24 -1.36
C ILE A 160 11.39 -1.74 -1.52
N SER A 161 12.20 -2.38 -2.38
CA SER A 161 13.61 -2.03 -2.56
C SER A 161 13.82 -0.63 -3.14
N SER A 162 12.85 -0.10 -3.88
CA SER A 162 12.92 1.29 -4.38
C SER A 162 12.86 2.36 -3.27
N LYS A 163 12.39 2.00 -2.08
CA LYS A 163 12.17 2.91 -0.94
C LYS A 163 12.90 2.47 0.34
N TYR A 164 13.60 1.36 0.30
CA TYR A 164 14.32 0.81 1.44
C TYR A 164 15.81 0.70 1.13
N HIS A 165 16.63 1.41 1.90
CA HIS A 165 18.06 1.57 1.64
C HIS A 165 18.91 0.30 1.83
N ASN A 166 18.44 -0.65 2.66
CA ASN A 166 19.17 -1.88 3.01
C ASN A 166 18.66 -3.08 2.21
N SER A 167 18.49 -2.91 0.90
CA SER A 167 17.83 -3.88 0.01
C SER A 167 18.59 -5.20 -0.16
N ASP A 168 19.87 -5.25 0.16
CA ASP A 168 20.71 -6.45 0.02
C ASP A 168 20.30 -7.60 0.95
N LYS A 169 19.67 -7.26 2.09
CA LYS A 169 19.09 -8.26 2.98
C LYS A 169 17.74 -8.83 2.51
N ILE A 170 17.16 -8.28 1.42
CA ILE A 170 15.87 -8.72 0.90
C ILE A 170 16.06 -9.70 -0.26
N SER A 171 15.52 -10.90 -0.12
CA SER A 171 15.40 -11.92 -1.17
C SER A 171 13.94 -12.18 -1.54
N SER A 172 13.69 -12.96 -2.58
CA SER A 172 12.33 -13.33 -3.00
C SER A 172 12.19 -14.84 -3.08
N LEU A 173 11.08 -15.36 -2.58
CA LEU A 173 10.60 -16.70 -2.83
C LEU A 173 9.39 -16.59 -3.78
N LEU A 174 9.53 -17.18 -4.98
CA LEU A 174 8.58 -16.96 -6.08
C LEU A 174 7.88 -18.26 -6.47
N LYS A 175 6.57 -18.18 -6.66
CA LYS A 175 5.79 -19.22 -7.32
C LYS A 175 4.89 -18.58 -8.39
N TYR A 176 5.03 -19.03 -9.64
CA TYR A 176 4.31 -18.43 -10.78
C TYR A 176 3.87 -19.45 -11.83
N ASN A 177 3.61 -20.66 -11.36
CA ASN A 177 3.11 -21.77 -12.19
C ASN A 177 1.56 -21.82 -12.32
N GLY A 178 0.86 -20.80 -11.80
CA GLY A 178 -0.60 -20.72 -11.82
C GLY A 178 -1.29 -21.37 -10.61
N ASP A 179 -0.54 -21.96 -9.70
CA ASP A 179 -1.05 -22.57 -8.48
C ASP A 179 -0.73 -21.75 -7.22
N ILE A 180 -1.43 -22.02 -6.12
CA ILE A 180 -1.14 -21.41 -4.81
C ILE A 180 0.13 -22.02 -4.19
N TYR A 181 0.75 -21.32 -3.24
CA TYR A 181 1.78 -21.92 -2.40
C TYR A 181 1.20 -22.99 -1.48
N TYR A 182 1.81 -24.16 -1.48
CA TYR A 182 1.66 -25.13 -0.40
C TYR A 182 2.76 -24.92 0.64
N THR A 183 2.47 -25.24 1.90
CA THR A 183 3.38 -24.99 3.01
C THR A 183 4.75 -25.68 2.81
N HIS A 184 4.75 -26.94 2.36
CA HIS A 184 5.99 -27.70 2.14
C HIS A 184 6.86 -27.08 1.05
N GLU A 185 6.28 -26.61 -0.05
CA GLU A 185 7.03 -25.96 -1.14
C GLU A 185 7.72 -24.68 -0.66
N LEU A 186 7.01 -23.85 0.14
CA LEU A 186 7.61 -22.65 0.70
C LEU A 186 8.76 -22.98 1.66
N ILE A 187 8.59 -24.02 2.48
CA ILE A 187 9.63 -24.49 3.40
C ILE A 187 10.84 -24.99 2.60
N GLU A 188 10.66 -25.81 1.57
CA GLU A 188 11.72 -26.32 0.73
C GLU A 188 12.52 -25.21 0.06
N GLN A 189 11.83 -24.25 -0.59
CA GLN A 189 12.48 -23.08 -1.19
C GLN A 189 13.28 -22.26 -0.17
N LEU A 190 12.74 -22.02 1.03
CA LEU A 190 13.44 -21.27 2.04
C LEU A 190 14.70 -22.00 2.52
N LEU A 191 14.61 -23.31 2.74
CA LEU A 191 15.76 -24.12 3.16
C LEU A 191 16.86 -24.24 2.09
N GLU A 192 16.49 -24.16 0.81
CA GLU A 192 17.46 -24.10 -0.30
C GLU A 192 18.19 -22.74 -0.33
N GLU A 193 17.50 -21.64 -0.07
CA GLU A 193 18.10 -20.30 -0.03
C GLU A 193 18.99 -20.04 1.21
N GLU A 194 18.78 -20.79 2.30
CA GLU A 194 19.55 -20.66 3.54
C GLU A 194 20.74 -21.67 3.63
N ARG A 195 20.97 -22.50 2.61
CA ARG A 195 22.14 -23.38 2.50
C ARG A 195 23.36 -22.63 1.99
#